data_87ab276448049127326b1e7e46296546
#
_entry.id   87ab276448049127326b1e7e46296546
#
_cell.length_a   1.000
_cell.length_b   1.000
_cell.length_c   1.000
_cell.angle_alpha   90.00
_cell.angle_beta   90.00
_cell.angle_gamma   90.00
#
_symmetry.space_group_name_H-M   'P 1'
#
loop_
_entity.id
_entity.type
_entity.pdbx_description
1 polymer ?
#
loop_
_entity_poly.entity_id
_entity_poly.type
_entity_poly.pdbx_seq_one_letter_code
_entity_poly.pdbx_strand_id
1 'polypeptide(L)'
;MSDNFLSTYSVETRDFLARFNEKYDFNSIRKNLNDLKDLKVLIVGDGIVDEYHYCEPMGKSAKANIIVNRYLENEVFAGGAFAIANHVSSLCDEVQLVTLLGKENSREDFVSANLNPNVEAKFFFREDGPTIVKKRYVHNYSNQKLFEINFINDRFIDEDLEAKVIDYFESIIPLAPCHHVL
;
A
#
# COMPACT_ATOMS: atom_id res chain seq x y z
N MET A 1 19.47 4.19 28.29
CA MET A 1 19.02 2.82 27.97
C MET A 1 19.96 1.88 28.69
N SER A 2 19.45 0.87 29.41
CA SER A 2 20.31 -0.02 30.21
C SER A 2 21.22 -0.83 29.27
N ASP A 3 22.50 -0.94 29.59
CA ASP A 3 23.54 -1.69 28.85
C ASP A 3 23.15 -3.14 28.52
N ASN A 4 22.17 -3.67 29.23
CA ASN A 4 21.69 -5.04 29.08
C ASN A 4 20.87 -5.29 27.80
N PHE A 5 20.23 -4.26 27.23
CA PHE A 5 19.44 -4.40 26.00
C PHE A 5 20.33 -4.51 24.77
N LEU A 6 21.43 -3.77 24.72
CA LEU A 6 22.37 -3.81 23.58
C LEU A 6 23.13 -5.13 23.47
N SER A 7 23.28 -5.87 24.60
CA SER A 7 23.99 -7.16 24.59
C SER A 7 23.29 -8.26 23.80
N THR A 8 22.00 -8.11 23.50
CA THR A 8 21.21 -9.07 22.69
C THR A 8 21.46 -8.97 21.18
N TYR A 9 22.06 -7.86 20.71
CA TYR A 9 22.36 -7.64 19.30
C TYR A 9 23.74 -8.17 18.91
N SER A 10 23.91 -8.48 17.61
CA SER A 10 25.23 -8.85 17.08
C SER A 10 26.26 -7.71 17.25
N VAL A 11 27.55 -8.03 17.18
CA VAL A 11 28.62 -7.05 17.30
C VAL A 11 28.48 -5.96 16.23
N GLU A 12 28.20 -6.34 14.98
CA GLU A 12 28.02 -5.43 13.86
C GLU A 12 26.86 -4.44 14.08
N THR A 13 25.76 -4.92 14.66
CA THR A 13 24.61 -4.06 14.99
C THR A 13 24.97 -3.08 16.09
N ARG A 14 25.70 -3.52 17.11
CA ARG A 14 26.16 -2.64 18.20
C ARG A 14 27.11 -1.56 17.70
N ASP A 15 28.04 -1.92 16.84
CA ASP A 15 28.98 -0.97 16.22
C ASP A 15 28.26 0.02 15.30
N PHE A 16 27.25 -0.42 14.55
CA PHE A 16 26.39 0.47 13.79
C PHE A 16 25.66 1.46 14.69
N LEU A 17 25.01 1.00 15.77
CA LEU A 17 24.27 1.84 16.70
C LEU A 17 25.19 2.85 17.42
N ALA A 18 26.43 2.46 17.75
CA ALA A 18 27.39 3.36 18.34
C ALA A 18 27.75 4.51 17.37
N ARG A 19 28.12 4.20 16.11
CA ARG A 19 28.39 5.20 15.08
C ARG A 19 27.17 6.06 14.75
N PHE A 20 25.97 5.48 14.77
CA PHE A 20 24.73 6.22 14.56
C PHE A 20 24.51 7.26 15.69
N ASN A 21 24.70 6.86 16.93
CA ASN A 21 24.57 7.77 18.09
C ASN A 21 25.62 8.89 18.11
N GLU A 22 26.82 8.65 17.59
CA GLU A 22 27.84 9.70 17.43
C GLU A 22 27.41 10.77 16.42
N LYS A 23 26.66 10.36 15.39
CA LYS A 23 26.22 11.25 14.30
C LYS A 23 24.88 11.92 14.57
N TYR A 24 23.96 11.23 15.22
CA TYR A 24 22.59 11.67 15.40
C TYR A 24 22.16 11.51 16.87
N ASP A 25 21.88 12.62 17.53
CA ASP A 25 21.27 12.60 18.85
C ASP A 25 19.73 12.44 18.76
N PHE A 26 19.12 12.06 19.88
CA PHE A 26 17.67 11.84 19.97
C PHE A 26 16.84 13.07 19.58
N ASN A 27 17.32 14.27 19.94
CA ASN A 27 16.58 15.50 19.64
C ASN A 27 16.61 15.84 18.15
N SER A 28 17.74 15.59 17.48
CA SER A 28 17.87 15.73 16.03
C SER A 28 16.91 14.79 15.29
N ILE A 29 16.87 13.51 15.71
CA ILE A 29 15.95 12.52 15.12
C ILE A 29 14.49 12.96 15.33
N ARG A 30 14.14 13.33 16.57
CA ARG A 30 12.79 13.78 16.89
C ARG A 30 12.40 15.04 16.11
N LYS A 31 13.34 15.98 15.95
CA LYS A 31 13.12 17.18 15.14
C LYS A 31 12.84 16.81 13.69
N ASN A 32 13.68 15.98 13.07
CA ASN A 32 13.50 15.55 11.68
C ASN A 32 12.16 14.84 11.48
N LEU A 33 11.73 13.99 12.42
CA LEU A 33 10.41 13.33 12.34
C LEU A 33 9.25 14.34 12.46
N ASN A 34 9.41 15.38 13.29
CA ASN A 34 8.41 16.43 13.38
C ASN A 34 8.35 17.30 12.12
N ASP A 35 9.51 17.59 11.51
CA ASP A 35 9.59 18.38 10.30
C ASP A 35 8.92 17.67 9.10
N LEU A 36 8.75 16.34 9.14
CA LEU A 36 7.99 15.59 8.13
C LEU A 36 6.51 15.97 8.09
N LYS A 37 5.94 16.46 9.19
CA LYS A 37 4.53 16.84 9.27
C LYS A 37 4.19 17.97 8.31
N ASP A 38 5.13 18.89 8.10
CA ASP A 38 4.96 20.05 7.25
C ASP A 38 5.09 19.73 5.75
N LEU A 39 5.45 18.49 5.41
CA LEU A 39 5.57 18.06 4.01
C LEU A 39 4.19 17.85 3.39
N LYS A 40 4.04 18.35 2.16
CA LYS A 40 2.92 18.04 1.28
C LYS A 40 3.35 16.92 0.34
N VAL A 41 2.68 15.78 0.44
CA VAL A 41 3.06 14.58 -0.32
C VAL A 41 1.98 14.22 -1.32
N LEU A 42 2.36 14.11 -2.60
CA LEU A 42 1.52 13.57 -3.66
C LEU A 42 1.96 12.12 -3.95
N ILE A 43 1.04 11.20 -3.82
CA ILE A 43 1.23 9.78 -4.14
C ILE A 43 0.46 9.48 -5.41
N VAL A 44 1.15 8.92 -6.39
CA VAL A 44 0.57 8.49 -7.67
C VAL A 44 0.91 7.03 -7.87
N GLY A 45 -0.08 6.19 -8.10
CA GLY A 45 0.16 4.78 -8.35
C GLY A 45 -1.10 3.93 -8.30
N ASP A 46 -0.92 2.63 -8.52
CA ASP A 46 -2.02 1.68 -8.54
C ASP A 46 -2.53 1.39 -7.15
N GLY A 47 -3.79 1.71 -6.93
CA GLY A 47 -4.55 1.25 -5.78
C GLY A 47 -4.93 -0.22 -5.94
N ILE A 48 -4.63 -1.03 -4.94
CA ILE A 48 -4.85 -2.48 -4.96
C ILE A 48 -5.75 -2.85 -3.77
N VAL A 49 -6.73 -3.71 -4.02
CA VAL A 49 -7.47 -4.36 -2.94
C VAL A 49 -6.91 -5.77 -2.76
N ASP A 50 -6.27 -6.01 -1.60
CA ASP A 50 -5.71 -7.31 -1.25
C ASP A 50 -6.74 -8.11 -0.43
N GLU A 51 -7.17 -9.27 -0.97
CA GLU A 51 -8.08 -10.19 -0.29
C GLU A 51 -7.33 -11.46 0.11
N TYR A 52 -7.34 -11.81 1.39
CA TYR A 52 -6.80 -13.06 1.92
C TYR A 52 -7.95 -13.99 2.27
N HIS A 53 -8.07 -15.09 1.54
CA HIS A 53 -9.10 -16.12 1.70
C HIS A 53 -8.50 -17.30 2.44
N TYR A 54 -8.85 -17.48 3.69
CA TYR A 54 -8.36 -18.57 4.53
C TYR A 54 -9.10 -19.84 4.22
N CYS A 55 -8.34 -20.90 3.96
CA CYS A 55 -8.85 -22.18 3.51
C CYS A 55 -8.25 -23.35 4.30
N GLU A 56 -9.01 -24.42 4.40
CA GLU A 56 -8.58 -25.70 4.97
C GLU A 56 -8.56 -26.79 3.88
N PRO A 57 -7.41 -27.43 3.60
CA PRO A 57 -7.36 -28.52 2.64
C PRO A 57 -8.20 -29.72 3.06
N MET A 58 -9.04 -30.19 2.16
CA MET A 58 -9.91 -31.37 2.36
C MET A 58 -9.34 -32.64 1.71
N GLY A 59 -8.19 -32.54 1.02
CA GLY A 59 -7.60 -33.62 0.27
C GLY A 59 -7.84 -33.55 -1.23
N LYS A 60 -7.59 -34.66 -1.93
CA LYS A 60 -7.77 -34.74 -3.39
C LYS A 60 -9.23 -34.93 -3.77
N SER A 61 -9.65 -34.29 -4.87
CA SER A 61 -10.94 -34.55 -5.48
C SER A 61 -11.01 -35.96 -6.02
N ALA A 62 -12.15 -36.64 -5.84
CA ALA A 62 -12.40 -37.95 -6.45
C ALA A 62 -12.56 -37.90 -7.98
N LYS A 63 -12.85 -36.71 -8.55
CA LYS A 63 -13.18 -36.53 -9.97
C LYS A 63 -12.04 -35.92 -10.79
N ALA A 64 -11.07 -35.27 -10.14
CA ALA A 64 -9.99 -34.57 -10.81
C ALA A 64 -8.72 -34.55 -9.94
N ASN A 65 -7.54 -34.43 -10.56
CA ASN A 65 -6.27 -34.39 -9.81
C ASN A 65 -6.01 -32.96 -9.26
N ILE A 66 -6.93 -32.49 -8.43
CA ILE A 66 -6.84 -31.17 -7.77
C ILE A 66 -7.01 -31.32 -6.27
N ILE A 67 -6.45 -30.39 -5.51
CA ILE A 67 -6.68 -30.25 -4.07
C ILE A 67 -7.97 -29.48 -3.85
N VAL A 68 -8.87 -30.03 -3.05
CA VAL A 68 -10.11 -29.38 -2.63
C VAL A 68 -9.84 -28.64 -1.33
N ASN A 69 -10.22 -27.38 -1.28
CA ASN A 69 -10.09 -26.55 -0.10
C ASN A 69 -11.47 -26.08 0.34
N ARG A 70 -11.73 -26.13 1.64
CA ARG A 70 -12.90 -25.53 2.26
C ARG A 70 -12.58 -24.08 2.62
N TYR A 71 -13.36 -23.13 2.09
CA TYR A 71 -13.30 -21.72 2.49
C TYR A 71 -13.79 -21.57 3.93
N LEU A 72 -13.10 -20.74 4.71
CA LEU A 72 -13.44 -20.43 6.10
C LEU A 72 -13.87 -18.97 6.22
N GLU A 73 -12.99 -18.05 5.94
CA GLU A 73 -13.18 -16.61 6.10
C GLU A 73 -12.25 -15.83 5.17
N ASN A 74 -12.43 -14.51 5.11
CA ASN A 74 -11.49 -13.64 4.40
C ASN A 74 -11.25 -12.34 5.15
N GLU A 75 -10.08 -11.77 4.89
CA GLU A 75 -9.71 -10.41 5.25
C GLU A 75 -9.44 -9.60 3.98
N VAL A 76 -9.76 -8.30 4.04
CA VAL A 76 -9.62 -7.39 2.91
C VAL A 76 -8.83 -6.16 3.35
N PHE A 77 -7.80 -5.80 2.60
CA PHE A 77 -6.91 -4.69 2.92
C PHE A 77 -6.80 -3.71 1.74
N ALA A 78 -6.69 -2.44 2.06
CA ALA A 78 -6.32 -1.39 1.12
C ALA A 78 -4.79 -1.43 0.91
N GLY A 79 -4.35 -2.02 -0.21
CA GLY A 79 -2.95 -2.26 -0.57
C GLY A 79 -2.44 -1.30 -1.66
N GLY A 80 -1.23 -1.55 -2.17
CA GLY A 80 -0.61 -0.70 -3.19
C GLY A 80 -0.52 0.76 -2.76
N ALA A 81 -0.91 1.68 -3.64
CA ALA A 81 -0.89 3.11 -3.37
C ALA A 81 -1.75 3.52 -2.15
N PHE A 82 -2.83 2.79 -1.83
CA PHE A 82 -3.63 3.04 -0.63
C PHE A 82 -2.85 2.80 0.65
N ALA A 83 -2.11 1.68 0.72
CA ALA A 83 -1.27 1.37 1.88
C ALA A 83 -0.14 2.40 2.04
N ILE A 84 0.49 2.82 0.93
CA ILE A 84 1.53 3.86 0.94
C ILE A 84 0.95 5.18 1.47
N ALA A 85 -0.23 5.58 1.00
CA ALA A 85 -0.90 6.80 1.45
C ALA A 85 -1.18 6.76 2.97
N ASN A 86 -1.70 5.66 3.49
CA ASN A 86 -1.95 5.48 4.91
C ASN A 86 -0.65 5.49 5.74
N HIS A 87 0.44 4.89 5.24
CA HIS A 87 1.73 4.93 5.93
C HIS A 87 2.32 6.33 5.95
N VAL A 88 2.33 7.03 4.82
CA VAL A 88 2.85 8.39 4.71
C VAL A 88 2.03 9.36 5.55
N SER A 89 0.71 9.23 5.55
CA SER A 89 -0.20 10.09 6.33
C SER A 89 -0.05 9.93 7.85
N SER A 90 0.63 8.88 8.32
CA SER A 90 1.00 8.78 9.73
C SER A 90 2.20 9.66 10.12
N LEU A 91 2.92 10.18 9.13
CA LEU A 91 4.10 11.03 9.31
C LEU A 91 3.90 12.46 8.79
N CYS A 92 3.03 12.65 7.79
CA CYS A 92 2.77 13.93 7.11
C CYS A 92 1.30 14.32 7.28
N ASP A 93 1.03 15.59 7.53
CA ASP A 93 -0.33 16.07 7.79
C ASP A 93 -1.15 16.26 6.50
N GLU A 94 -0.50 16.55 5.36
CA GLU A 94 -1.14 16.74 4.07
C GLU A 94 -0.66 15.68 3.06
N VAL A 95 -1.52 14.72 2.74
CA VAL A 95 -1.24 13.66 1.76
C VAL A 95 -2.33 13.65 0.69
N GLN A 96 -1.93 13.80 -0.56
CA GLN A 96 -2.80 13.60 -1.71
C GLN A 96 -2.50 12.27 -2.37
N LEU A 97 -3.54 11.54 -2.73
CA LEU A 97 -3.45 10.27 -3.44
C LEU A 97 -4.18 10.40 -4.78
N VAL A 98 -3.49 10.09 -5.86
CA VAL A 98 -4.09 9.98 -7.20
C VAL A 98 -3.93 8.55 -7.69
N THR A 99 -5.06 7.91 -8.01
CA THR A 99 -5.05 6.52 -8.47
C THR A 99 -6.21 6.23 -9.40
N LEU A 100 -6.12 5.08 -10.08
CA LEU A 100 -7.16 4.57 -10.95
C LEU A 100 -8.00 3.52 -10.22
N LEU A 101 -9.31 3.61 -10.38
CA LEU A 101 -10.25 2.54 -10.03
C LEU A 101 -10.92 2.03 -11.32
N GLY A 102 -11.42 0.83 -11.28
CA GLY A 102 -12.33 0.35 -12.32
C GLY A 102 -13.73 0.92 -12.12
N LYS A 103 -14.43 1.23 -13.19
CA LYS A 103 -15.86 1.57 -13.10
C LYS A 103 -16.69 0.36 -12.70
N GLU A 104 -16.36 -0.79 -13.26
CA GLU A 104 -16.93 -2.07 -12.82
C GLU A 104 -16.23 -2.54 -11.55
N ASN A 105 -17.00 -2.91 -10.52
CA ASN A 105 -16.46 -3.32 -9.22
C ASN A 105 -15.44 -2.32 -8.66
N SER A 106 -15.81 -1.06 -8.58
CA SER A 106 -14.91 0.06 -8.24
C SER A 106 -14.24 -0.10 -6.87
N ARG A 107 -14.91 -0.72 -5.91
CA ARG A 107 -14.46 -0.82 -4.52
C ARG A 107 -14.25 0.53 -3.85
N GLU A 108 -14.78 1.61 -4.42
CA GLU A 108 -14.59 2.98 -3.95
C GLU A 108 -15.02 3.18 -2.50
N ASP A 109 -16.20 2.66 -2.13
CA ASP A 109 -16.72 2.75 -0.75
C ASP A 109 -15.76 2.09 0.25
N PHE A 110 -15.25 0.89 -0.11
CA PHE A 110 -14.29 0.17 0.72
C PHE A 110 -12.99 0.95 0.86
N VAL A 111 -12.44 1.44 -0.24
CA VAL A 111 -11.18 2.20 -0.26
C VAL A 111 -11.33 3.47 0.57
N SER A 112 -12.39 4.25 0.33
CA SER A 112 -12.65 5.50 1.04
C SER A 112 -12.81 5.31 2.55
N ALA A 113 -13.44 4.20 2.95
CA ALA A 113 -13.60 3.85 4.38
C ALA A 113 -12.29 3.39 5.05
N ASN A 114 -11.27 3.00 4.27
CA ASN A 114 -10.00 2.47 4.77
C ASN A 114 -8.81 3.42 4.54
N LEU A 115 -9.03 4.61 4.02
CA LEU A 115 -8.02 5.67 3.99
C LEU A 115 -8.05 6.50 5.28
N ASN A 116 -6.88 6.93 5.72
CA ASN A 116 -6.76 7.82 6.87
C ASN A 116 -7.42 9.19 6.57
N PRO A 117 -7.98 9.87 7.59
CA PRO A 117 -8.76 11.11 7.40
C PRO A 117 -7.98 12.29 6.78
N ASN A 118 -6.64 12.27 6.87
CA ASN A 118 -5.76 13.29 6.29
C ASN A 118 -5.21 12.90 4.91
N VAL A 119 -5.76 11.86 4.28
CA VAL A 119 -5.49 11.51 2.88
C VAL A 119 -6.61 12.07 2.01
N GLU A 120 -6.28 13.02 1.15
CA GLU A 120 -7.17 13.53 0.10
C GLU A 120 -7.02 12.65 -1.15
N ALA A 121 -8.00 11.79 -1.42
CA ALA A 121 -7.94 10.88 -2.54
C ALA A 121 -8.70 11.40 -3.77
N LYS A 122 -8.02 11.38 -4.92
CA LYS A 122 -8.60 11.61 -6.24
C LYS A 122 -8.62 10.31 -7.02
N PHE A 123 -9.82 9.80 -7.27
CA PHE A 123 -10.02 8.61 -8.10
C PHE A 123 -10.38 8.98 -9.52
N PHE A 124 -9.70 8.36 -10.46
CA PHE A 124 -10.08 8.32 -11.87
C PHE A 124 -10.59 6.92 -12.20
N PHE A 125 -11.61 6.83 -13.05
CA PHE A 125 -12.27 5.56 -13.34
C PHE A 125 -12.01 5.13 -14.77
N ARG A 126 -11.46 3.90 -14.91
CA ARG A 126 -11.32 3.26 -16.22
C ARG A 126 -12.56 2.42 -16.54
N GLU A 127 -13.02 2.51 -17.80
CA GLU A 127 -14.22 1.83 -18.26
C GLU A 127 -13.98 0.36 -18.66
N ASP A 128 -12.73 0.02 -18.95
CA ASP A 128 -12.32 -1.23 -19.61
C ASP A 128 -11.87 -2.34 -18.63
N GLY A 129 -12.14 -2.18 -17.34
CA GLY A 129 -11.82 -3.20 -16.35
C GLY A 129 -12.19 -2.85 -14.90
N PRO A 130 -12.06 -3.82 -14.00
CA PRO A 130 -12.32 -3.64 -12.59
C PRO A 130 -11.17 -2.90 -11.89
N THR A 131 -11.42 -2.44 -10.66
CA THR A 131 -10.34 -2.10 -9.72
C THR A 131 -9.45 -3.31 -9.49
N ILE A 132 -8.14 -3.08 -9.36
CA ILE A 132 -7.18 -4.16 -9.15
C ILE A 132 -7.48 -4.86 -7.82
N VAL A 133 -7.77 -6.17 -7.92
CA VAL A 133 -7.99 -7.03 -6.75
C VAL A 133 -7.05 -8.23 -6.83
N LYS A 134 -6.32 -8.47 -5.75
CA LYS A 134 -5.47 -9.66 -5.60
C LYS A 134 -6.06 -10.58 -4.54
N LYS A 135 -6.61 -11.71 -5.00
CA LYS A 135 -7.19 -12.74 -4.10
C LYS A 135 -6.17 -13.81 -3.83
N ARG A 136 -5.68 -13.86 -2.59
CA ARG A 136 -4.73 -14.86 -2.11
C ARG A 136 -5.47 -15.91 -1.29
N TYR A 137 -5.37 -17.15 -1.72
CA TYR A 137 -5.88 -18.29 -0.98
C TYR A 137 -4.79 -18.85 -0.10
N VAL A 138 -5.05 -18.89 1.20
CA VAL A 138 -4.05 -19.13 2.25
C VAL A 138 -4.48 -20.32 3.11
N HIS A 139 -3.56 -21.19 3.44
CA HIS A 139 -3.80 -22.28 4.37
C HIS A 139 -3.97 -21.71 5.79
N ASN A 140 -5.13 -21.93 6.39
CA ASN A 140 -5.52 -21.29 7.67
C ASN A 140 -4.55 -21.56 8.83
N TYR A 141 -3.96 -22.75 8.89
CA TYR A 141 -3.09 -23.13 10.01
C TYR A 141 -1.62 -22.65 9.83
N SER A 142 -1.08 -22.78 8.62
CA SER A 142 0.33 -22.48 8.35
C SER A 142 0.59 -21.10 7.76
N ASN A 143 -0.47 -20.35 7.40
CA ASN A 143 -0.41 -19.08 6.67
C ASN A 143 0.32 -19.18 5.31
N GLN A 144 0.49 -20.42 4.81
CA GLN A 144 1.12 -20.65 3.51
C GLN A 144 0.16 -20.26 2.38
N LYS A 145 0.63 -19.47 1.44
CA LYS A 145 -0.12 -19.15 0.21
C LYS A 145 -0.25 -20.40 -0.64
N LEU A 146 -1.48 -20.76 -1.00
CA LEU A 146 -1.81 -21.89 -1.87
C LEU A 146 -1.76 -21.48 -3.35
N PHE A 147 -2.43 -20.41 -3.69
CA PHE A 147 -2.46 -19.78 -5.01
C PHE A 147 -3.04 -18.37 -4.91
N GLU A 148 -2.93 -17.62 -6.01
CA GLU A 148 -3.43 -16.26 -6.11
C GLU A 148 -4.21 -16.10 -7.44
N ILE A 149 -5.32 -15.33 -7.39
CA ILE A 149 -6.08 -14.90 -8.55
C ILE A 149 -6.07 -13.39 -8.58
N ASN A 150 -5.61 -12.81 -9.69
CA ASN A 150 -5.54 -11.38 -9.88
C ASN A 150 -6.61 -10.91 -10.85
N PHE A 151 -7.39 -9.91 -10.44
CA PHE A 151 -8.27 -9.15 -11.30
C PHE A 151 -7.55 -7.86 -11.65
N ILE A 152 -6.94 -7.83 -12.81
CA ILE A 152 -6.12 -6.72 -13.30
C ILE A 152 -6.45 -6.43 -14.74
N ASN A 153 -6.17 -5.21 -15.19
CA ASN A 153 -6.18 -4.82 -16.58
C ASN A 153 -4.81 -4.22 -16.94
N ASP A 154 -4.03 -4.96 -17.71
CA ASP A 154 -2.67 -4.58 -18.13
C ASP A 154 -2.65 -3.67 -19.38
N ARG A 155 -3.82 -3.24 -19.86
CA ARG A 155 -3.89 -2.32 -21.00
C ARG A 155 -3.52 -0.90 -20.56
N PHE A 156 -2.93 -0.16 -21.46
CA PHE A 156 -2.80 1.29 -21.28
C PHE A 156 -4.18 1.94 -21.10
N ILE A 157 -4.23 3.02 -20.34
CA ILE A 157 -5.43 3.86 -20.25
C ILE A 157 -5.70 4.50 -21.62
N ASP A 158 -6.96 4.80 -21.90
CA ASP A 158 -7.31 5.52 -23.13
C ASP A 158 -6.87 6.98 -23.09
N GLU A 159 -6.76 7.60 -24.27
CA GLU A 159 -6.26 8.98 -24.41
C GLU A 159 -7.12 9.99 -23.66
N ASP A 160 -8.44 9.78 -23.56
CA ASP A 160 -9.35 10.70 -22.86
C ASP A 160 -9.12 10.65 -21.34
N LEU A 161 -8.87 9.46 -20.80
CA LEU A 161 -8.57 9.30 -19.37
C LEU A 161 -7.17 9.82 -19.05
N GLU A 162 -6.19 9.56 -19.92
CA GLU A 162 -4.83 10.10 -19.81
C GLU A 162 -4.85 11.62 -19.76
N ALA A 163 -5.55 12.28 -20.70
CA ALA A 163 -5.69 13.73 -20.73
C ALA A 163 -6.28 14.29 -19.44
N LYS A 164 -7.35 13.68 -18.91
CA LYS A 164 -7.96 14.08 -17.63
C LYS A 164 -6.99 13.96 -16.43
N VAL A 165 -6.18 12.92 -16.42
CA VAL A 165 -5.16 12.72 -15.36
C VAL A 165 -4.08 13.80 -15.47
N ILE A 166 -3.60 14.09 -16.69
CA ILE A 166 -2.59 15.13 -16.95
C ILE A 166 -3.13 16.50 -16.55
N ASP A 167 -4.32 16.88 -17.02
CA ASP A 167 -4.96 18.15 -16.68
C ASP A 167 -5.08 18.32 -15.15
N TYR A 168 -5.42 17.26 -14.44
CA TYR A 168 -5.48 17.30 -12.99
C TYR A 168 -4.10 17.54 -12.36
N PHE A 169 -3.06 16.85 -12.82
CA PHE A 169 -1.70 17.08 -12.33
C PHE A 169 -1.23 18.51 -12.59
N GLU A 170 -1.49 19.06 -13.76
CA GLU A 170 -1.16 20.46 -14.08
C GLU A 170 -1.87 21.45 -13.15
N SER A 171 -3.08 21.11 -12.68
CA SER A 171 -3.85 21.94 -11.76
C SER A 171 -3.34 21.94 -10.32
N ILE A 172 -2.72 20.84 -9.87
CA ILE A 172 -2.31 20.65 -8.46
C ILE A 172 -0.81 20.80 -8.24
N ILE A 173 0.01 20.55 -9.26
CA ILE A 173 1.47 20.70 -9.16
C ILE A 173 1.81 22.15 -9.50
N PRO A 174 2.29 22.97 -8.53
CA PRO A 174 2.70 24.33 -8.82
C PRO A 174 3.81 24.32 -9.89
N LEU A 175 3.75 25.23 -10.86
CA LEU A 175 4.79 25.44 -11.89
C LEU A 175 6.14 25.93 -11.30
N ALA A 176 6.30 25.94 -10.00
CA ALA A 176 7.57 26.21 -9.32
C ALA A 176 8.48 24.96 -9.36
N PRO A 177 9.81 25.11 -9.42
CA PRO A 177 10.71 23.98 -9.52
C PRO A 177 10.51 23.02 -8.35
N CYS A 178 9.91 21.87 -8.63
CA CYS A 178 9.75 20.78 -7.67
C CYS A 178 11.14 20.27 -7.26
N HIS A 179 11.48 20.37 -5.99
CA HIS A 179 12.77 19.87 -5.52
C HIS A 179 12.80 18.34 -5.31
N HIS A 180 11.66 17.66 -5.21
CA HIS A 180 11.61 16.19 -5.11
C HIS A 180 10.24 15.65 -5.58
N VAL A 181 10.26 14.77 -6.59
CA VAL A 181 9.18 13.83 -6.93
C VAL A 181 9.68 12.45 -6.54
N LEU A 182 8.95 11.78 -5.66
CA LEU A 182 9.19 10.40 -5.30
C LEU A 182 8.19 9.50 -6.02
#